data_0ea778eef3e71ebf8432f6b65e6096bb
#
_entry.id   0ea778eef3e71ebf8432f6b65e6096bb
#
_cell.length_a   1.000
_cell.length_b   1.000
_cell.length_c   1.000
_cell.angle_alpha   90.00
_cell.angle_beta   90.00
_cell.angle_gamma   90.00
#
_symmetry.space_group_name_H-M   'P 1'
#
loop_
_entity.id
_entity.type
_entity.pdbx_description
1 polymer ?
#
loop_
_entity_poly.entity_id
_entity_poly.type
_entity_poly.pdbx_seq_one_letter_code
_entity_poly.pdbx_strand_id
1 'polypeptide(L)'
;KDVGDGSIGRETPDCSVTKMKGPYANDLVQLITTTDFFYPLVEDPYLQGRIACANTISDVYAMGISRIDNILMVLGISLEMNEEERHITTKTMIQGFNDCATEAETMVTGGQSIMNPWPIIGGVANVVCHESEYVKVN
;
A
#
# COMPACT_ATOMS: atom_id res chain seq x y z
N LYS A 1 -23.37 -5.25 -5.82
CA LYS A 1 -23.83 -3.94 -5.36
C LYS A 1 -22.62 -3.13 -4.97
N ASP A 2 -22.56 -1.91 -5.43
CA ASP A 2 -21.47 -0.98 -5.21
C ASP A 2 -21.26 -0.75 -3.72
N VAL A 3 -20.01 -0.66 -3.30
CA VAL A 3 -19.65 -0.30 -1.94
C VAL A 3 -19.71 1.23 -1.86
N GLY A 4 -20.85 1.75 -1.43
CA GLY A 4 -21.10 3.18 -1.50
C GLY A 4 -21.09 3.66 -2.96
N ASP A 5 -20.61 4.85 -3.22
CA ASP A 5 -20.35 5.30 -4.58
C ASP A 5 -18.99 4.85 -5.11
N GLY A 6 -18.26 4.12 -4.27
CA GLY A 6 -17.05 3.46 -4.69
C GLY A 6 -17.41 2.20 -5.42
N SER A 7 -17.80 2.29 -6.68
CA SER A 7 -18.00 1.11 -7.48
C SER A 7 -16.64 0.41 -7.64
N ILE A 8 -16.57 -0.78 -7.10
CA ILE A 8 -15.52 -1.72 -7.50
C ILE A 8 -16.07 -2.40 -8.74
N GLY A 9 -15.72 -1.90 -9.90
CA GLY A 9 -16.26 -2.42 -11.14
C GLY A 9 -15.32 -2.23 -12.31
N ARG A 10 -15.77 -2.65 -13.48
CA ARG A 10 -14.98 -2.69 -14.72
C ARG A 10 -14.45 -1.33 -15.19
N GLU A 11 -14.99 -0.25 -14.66
CA GLU A 11 -14.64 1.12 -15.06
C GLU A 11 -13.83 1.86 -13.98
N THR A 12 -13.49 1.17 -12.86
CA THR A 12 -12.66 1.79 -11.82
C THR A 12 -11.18 1.66 -12.22
N PRO A 13 -10.40 2.72 -12.04
CA PRO A 13 -8.96 2.63 -12.19
C PRO A 13 -8.35 1.74 -11.09
N ASP A 14 -7.12 1.29 -11.29
CA ASP A 14 -6.40 0.46 -10.31
C ASP A 14 -6.23 1.16 -8.95
N CYS A 15 -6.22 2.49 -8.95
CA CYS A 15 -6.16 3.30 -7.75
C CYS A 15 -7.43 4.13 -7.58
N SER A 16 -7.73 4.51 -6.34
CA SER A 16 -8.68 5.57 -6.05
C SER A 16 -8.12 6.93 -6.52
N VAL A 17 -8.95 7.69 -7.21
CA VAL A 17 -8.63 9.05 -7.68
C VAL A 17 -9.57 10.02 -6.98
N THR A 18 -9.03 10.89 -6.14
CA THR A 18 -9.81 11.83 -5.33
C THR A 18 -9.38 13.26 -5.60
N LYS A 19 -10.33 14.13 -5.91
CA LYS A 19 -10.08 15.57 -6.02
C LYS A 19 -9.79 16.18 -4.66
N MET A 20 -8.83 17.10 -4.62
CA MET A 20 -8.52 17.84 -3.41
C MET A 20 -9.68 18.73 -2.99
N LYS A 21 -9.87 18.91 -1.70
CA LYS A 21 -10.95 19.71 -1.11
C LYS A 21 -10.40 20.85 -0.26
N GLY A 22 -11.31 21.78 0.11
CA GLY A 22 -11.01 22.90 1.00
C GLY A 22 -10.06 23.91 0.34
N PRO A 23 -9.14 24.53 1.13
CA PRO A 23 -8.22 25.54 0.62
C PRO A 23 -7.28 25.04 -0.48
N TYR A 24 -7.11 23.73 -0.60
CA TYR A 24 -6.24 23.09 -1.58
C TYR A 24 -7.01 22.56 -2.80
N ALA A 25 -8.31 22.90 -2.92
CA ALA A 25 -9.13 22.49 -4.05
C ALA A 25 -8.56 23.00 -5.36
N ASN A 26 -8.31 22.06 -6.27
CA ASN A 26 -7.78 22.33 -7.60
C ASN A 26 -8.24 21.21 -8.53
N ASP A 27 -8.94 21.54 -9.61
CA ASP A 27 -9.48 20.54 -10.54
C ASP A 27 -8.40 19.71 -11.25
N LEU A 28 -7.16 20.21 -11.30
CA LEU A 28 -6.04 19.55 -11.95
C LEU A 28 -5.18 18.72 -11.00
N VAL A 29 -5.33 18.89 -9.67
CA VAL A 29 -4.54 18.19 -8.65
C VAL A 29 -5.41 17.16 -7.95
N GLN A 30 -4.92 15.94 -7.86
CA GLN A 30 -5.66 14.82 -7.35
C GLN A 30 -4.81 13.97 -6.40
N LEU A 31 -5.47 13.33 -5.46
CA LEU A 31 -4.88 12.31 -4.59
C LEU A 31 -5.13 10.95 -5.22
N ILE A 32 -4.08 10.22 -5.47
CA ILE A 32 -4.11 8.83 -5.92
C ILE A 32 -3.78 7.94 -4.72
N THR A 33 -4.62 6.98 -4.44
CA THR A 33 -4.48 6.08 -3.28
C THR A 33 -4.81 4.65 -3.67
N THR A 34 -4.02 3.71 -3.20
CA THR A 34 -4.29 2.28 -3.33
C THR A 34 -3.98 1.56 -2.03
N THR A 35 -4.62 0.41 -1.82
CA THR A 35 -4.42 -0.44 -0.63
C THR A 35 -4.29 -1.88 -1.06
N ASP A 36 -3.21 -2.52 -0.63
CA ASP A 36 -3.00 -3.95 -0.76
C ASP A 36 -2.44 -4.53 0.53
N PHE A 37 -2.90 -5.72 0.91
CA PHE A 37 -2.33 -6.46 2.03
C PHE A 37 -2.51 -7.96 1.82
N PHE A 38 -1.61 -8.75 2.41
CA PHE A 38 -1.52 -10.19 2.18
C PHE A 38 -1.31 -10.95 3.48
N TYR A 39 -1.90 -12.15 3.56
CA TYR A 39 -1.40 -13.20 4.43
C TYR A 39 -0.11 -13.80 3.82
N PRO A 40 0.63 -14.69 4.52
CA PRO A 40 1.90 -15.19 4.02
C PRO A 40 1.78 -15.88 2.66
N LEU A 41 2.53 -15.37 1.68
CA LEU A 41 2.62 -15.92 0.33
C LEU A 41 3.87 -16.80 0.15
N VAL A 42 4.87 -16.56 0.98
CA VAL A 42 6.16 -17.26 0.98
C VAL A 42 6.61 -17.54 2.41
N GLU A 43 7.51 -18.48 2.60
CA GLU A 43 8.00 -18.85 3.93
C GLU A 43 9.02 -17.86 4.50
N ASP A 44 9.79 -17.21 3.64
CA ASP A 44 10.79 -16.22 4.05
C ASP A 44 10.11 -14.88 4.42
N PRO A 45 10.14 -14.47 5.70
CA PRO A 45 9.47 -13.24 6.12
C PRO A 45 10.06 -11.97 5.51
N TYR A 46 11.36 -11.95 5.18
CA TYR A 46 11.98 -10.83 4.48
C TYR A 46 11.40 -10.66 3.09
N LEU A 47 11.32 -11.75 2.32
CA LEU A 47 10.71 -11.74 0.99
C LEU A 47 9.22 -11.42 1.05
N GLN A 48 8.52 -11.92 2.07
CA GLN A 48 7.10 -11.57 2.28
C GLN A 48 6.93 -10.05 2.42
N GLY A 49 7.78 -9.39 3.19
CA GLY A 49 7.77 -7.94 3.33
C GLY A 49 8.04 -7.22 2.02
N ARG A 50 9.03 -7.66 1.26
CA ARG A 50 9.36 -7.11 -0.06
C ARG A 50 8.22 -7.26 -1.05
N ILE A 51 7.62 -8.44 -1.12
CA ILE A 51 6.47 -8.71 -2.00
C ILE A 51 5.29 -7.81 -1.63
N ALA A 52 4.98 -7.68 -0.35
CA ALA A 52 3.89 -6.85 0.11
C ALA A 52 4.06 -5.38 -0.26
N CYS A 53 5.27 -4.84 -0.11
CA CYS A 53 5.57 -3.47 -0.54
C CYS A 53 5.47 -3.31 -2.05
N ALA A 54 6.05 -4.22 -2.82
CA ALA A 54 6.01 -4.19 -4.28
C ALA A 54 4.56 -4.19 -4.80
N ASN A 55 3.70 -5.03 -4.22
CA ASN A 55 2.29 -5.05 -4.57
C ASN A 55 1.55 -3.79 -4.13
N THR A 56 1.88 -3.25 -2.95
CA THR A 56 1.27 -2.00 -2.45
C THR A 56 1.47 -0.84 -3.44
N ILE A 57 2.64 -0.76 -4.08
CA ILE A 57 2.96 0.34 -5.00
C ILE A 57 2.65 0.02 -6.47
N SER A 58 2.40 -1.23 -6.81
CA SER A 58 2.24 -1.69 -8.20
C SER A 58 1.08 -1.01 -8.93
N ASP A 59 -0.04 -0.77 -8.24
CA ASP A 59 -1.21 -0.15 -8.84
C ASP A 59 -0.96 1.33 -9.17
N VAL A 60 -0.14 2.02 -8.39
CA VAL A 60 0.29 3.39 -8.71
C VAL A 60 1.14 3.38 -9.99
N TYR A 61 2.07 2.42 -10.09
CA TYR A 61 2.87 2.25 -11.31
C TYR A 61 2.01 1.89 -12.53
N ALA A 62 0.96 1.09 -12.33
CA ALA A 62 0.02 0.74 -13.40
C ALA A 62 -0.73 1.97 -13.95
N MET A 63 -0.86 3.02 -13.16
CA MET A 63 -1.42 4.30 -13.61
C MET A 63 -0.41 5.19 -14.35
N GLY A 64 0.82 4.74 -14.53
CA GLY A 64 1.89 5.50 -15.19
C GLY A 64 2.62 6.48 -14.27
N ILE A 65 2.37 6.43 -12.97
CA ILE A 65 3.02 7.30 -11.99
C ILE A 65 4.23 6.56 -11.41
N SER A 66 5.40 7.17 -11.47
CA SER A 66 6.67 6.54 -11.06
C SER A 66 7.12 6.93 -9.65
N ARG A 67 6.47 7.90 -9.01
CA ARG A 67 6.80 8.32 -7.64
C ARG A 67 5.69 7.96 -6.68
N ILE A 68 6.04 7.72 -5.43
CA ILE A 68 5.13 7.48 -4.32
C ILE A 68 5.46 8.49 -3.22
N ASP A 69 4.50 9.28 -2.77
CA ASP A 69 4.77 10.30 -1.76
C ASP A 69 4.98 9.69 -0.38
N ASN A 70 4.17 8.70 -0.01
CA ASN A 70 4.34 7.94 1.22
C ASN A 70 3.61 6.59 1.17
N ILE A 71 3.94 5.74 2.14
CA ILE A 71 3.23 4.50 2.39
C ILE A 71 2.82 4.45 3.86
N LEU A 72 1.60 3.98 4.12
CA LEU A 72 1.15 3.56 5.44
C LEU A 72 1.20 2.04 5.50
N MET A 73 1.90 1.47 6.48
CA MET A 73 2.04 0.02 6.62
C MET A 73 0.86 -0.56 7.41
N VAL A 74 0.29 -1.63 6.92
CA VAL A 74 -0.71 -2.44 7.63
C VAL A 74 -0.04 -3.76 8.03
N LEU A 75 -0.02 -4.05 9.32
CA LEU A 75 0.69 -5.19 9.88
C LEU A 75 -0.18 -5.98 10.85
N GLY A 76 -0.33 -7.28 10.59
CA GLY A 76 -0.89 -8.25 11.51
C GLY A 76 0.22 -9.09 12.13
N ILE A 77 0.28 -9.13 13.46
CA ILE A 77 1.27 -9.88 14.23
C ILE A 77 0.63 -11.18 14.71
N SER A 78 1.24 -12.33 14.41
CA SER A 78 0.65 -13.63 14.69
C SER A 78 0.62 -13.97 16.19
N LEU A 79 -0.58 -14.31 16.67
CA LEU A 79 -0.78 -14.87 18.01
C LEU A 79 -0.40 -16.37 18.09
N GLU A 80 -0.34 -17.07 16.96
CA GLU A 80 -0.01 -18.49 16.89
C GLU A 80 1.49 -18.76 17.02
N MET A 81 2.33 -17.73 16.87
CA MET A 81 3.77 -17.81 17.09
C MET A 81 4.10 -17.56 18.56
N ASN A 82 5.15 -18.24 19.06
CA ASN A 82 5.72 -17.87 20.36
C ASN A 82 6.37 -16.47 20.28
N GLU A 83 6.76 -15.92 21.43
CA GLU A 83 7.27 -14.54 21.50
C GLU A 83 8.52 -14.33 20.66
N GLU A 84 9.47 -15.26 20.67
CA GLU A 84 10.71 -15.18 19.90
C GLU A 84 10.45 -15.24 18.39
N GLU A 85 9.67 -16.22 17.93
CA GLU A 85 9.27 -16.38 16.54
C GLU A 85 8.54 -15.15 16.03
N ARG A 86 7.61 -14.63 16.82
CA ARG A 86 6.83 -13.43 16.52
C ARG A 86 7.73 -12.22 16.34
N HIS A 87 8.68 -12.02 17.25
CA HIS A 87 9.63 -10.91 17.18
C HIS A 87 10.48 -10.98 15.92
N ILE A 88 11.08 -12.12 15.63
CA ILE A 88 11.96 -12.33 14.47
C ILE A 88 11.17 -12.15 13.17
N THR A 89 10.02 -12.82 13.05
CA THR A 89 9.19 -12.76 11.85
C THR A 89 8.71 -11.34 11.56
N THR A 90 8.18 -10.65 12.56
CA THR A 90 7.66 -9.30 12.43
C THR A 90 8.76 -8.32 12.02
N LYS A 91 9.90 -8.34 12.73
CA LYS A 91 11.05 -7.49 12.44
C LYS A 91 11.57 -7.71 11.01
N THR A 92 11.67 -8.95 10.60
CA THR A 92 12.21 -9.31 9.28
C THR A 92 11.26 -8.92 8.15
N MET A 93 9.94 -9.08 8.34
CA MET A 93 8.94 -8.58 7.38
C MET A 93 9.00 -7.06 7.23
N ILE A 94 9.06 -6.35 8.33
CA ILE A 94 9.18 -4.87 8.32
C ILE A 94 10.46 -4.45 7.59
N GLN A 95 11.57 -5.14 7.83
CA GLN A 95 12.83 -4.88 7.15
C GLN A 95 12.70 -5.02 5.64
N GLY A 96 12.14 -6.14 5.17
CA GLY A 96 11.92 -6.37 3.74
C GLY A 96 11.01 -5.33 3.10
N PHE A 97 9.94 -4.96 3.78
CA PHE A 97 9.02 -3.93 3.33
C PHE A 97 9.73 -2.56 3.20
N ASN A 98 10.46 -2.16 4.22
CA ASN A 98 11.19 -0.89 4.22
C ASN A 98 12.31 -0.85 3.17
N ASP A 99 13.02 -1.94 2.95
CA ASP A 99 14.06 -2.02 1.93
C ASP A 99 13.47 -1.82 0.52
N CYS A 100 12.32 -2.44 0.25
CA CYS A 100 11.59 -2.23 -1.00
C CYS A 100 11.10 -0.78 -1.15
N ALA A 101 10.55 -0.18 -0.09
CA ALA A 101 10.12 1.21 -0.10
C ALA A 101 11.28 2.16 -0.39
N THR A 102 12.45 1.91 0.20
CA THR A 102 13.66 2.70 -0.03
C THR A 102 14.13 2.59 -1.48
N GLU A 103 14.11 1.40 -2.07
CA GLU A 103 14.43 1.21 -3.49
C GLU A 103 13.46 1.98 -4.41
N ALA A 104 12.20 2.10 -4.01
CA ALA A 104 11.18 2.87 -4.72
C ALA A 104 11.23 4.39 -4.41
N GLU A 105 12.26 4.84 -3.70
CA GLU A 105 12.45 6.24 -3.30
C GLU A 105 11.27 6.82 -2.50
N THR A 106 10.67 5.98 -1.67
CA THR A 106 9.58 6.39 -0.76
C THR A 106 9.85 5.88 0.65
N MET A 107 8.91 6.12 1.57
CA MET A 107 9.06 5.69 2.96
C MET A 107 7.73 5.34 3.59
N VAL A 108 7.78 4.50 4.61
CA VAL A 108 6.67 4.27 5.53
C VAL A 108 6.62 5.41 6.54
N THR A 109 5.51 6.14 6.55
CA THR A 109 5.33 7.30 7.44
C THR A 109 4.34 7.06 8.57
N GLY A 110 3.71 5.90 8.59
CA GLY A 110 2.73 5.52 9.60
C GLY A 110 2.08 4.19 9.26
N GLY A 111 0.97 3.89 9.90
CA GLY A 111 0.23 2.66 9.65
C GLY A 111 -0.45 2.15 10.91
N GLN A 112 -0.78 0.85 10.90
CA GLN A 112 -1.47 0.17 11.98
C GLN A 112 -0.93 -1.23 12.16
N SER A 113 -0.68 -1.62 13.41
CA SER A 113 -0.37 -3.00 13.78
C SER A 113 -1.51 -3.57 14.61
N ILE A 114 -1.90 -4.79 14.32
CA ILE A 114 -2.92 -5.54 15.07
C ILE A 114 -2.40 -6.92 15.44
N MET A 115 -3.01 -7.53 16.43
CA MET A 115 -2.81 -8.96 16.73
C MET A 115 -3.82 -9.78 15.93
N ASN A 116 -3.36 -10.88 15.34
CA ASN A 116 -4.16 -11.71 14.44
C ASN A 116 -3.66 -13.18 14.54
N PRO A 117 -4.48 -14.19 14.25
CA PRO A 117 -4.01 -15.58 14.28
C PRO A 117 -2.83 -15.87 13.35
N TRP A 118 -2.74 -15.20 12.21
CA TRP A 118 -1.62 -15.32 11.26
C TRP A 118 -1.04 -13.96 10.92
N PRO A 119 0.21 -13.89 10.43
CA PRO A 119 0.81 -12.62 10.01
C PRO A 119 0.12 -12.08 8.75
N ILE A 120 -0.04 -10.76 8.72
CA ILE A 120 -0.52 -10.00 7.57
C ILE A 120 0.41 -8.83 7.36
N ILE A 121 0.74 -8.50 6.14
CA ILE A 121 1.51 -7.30 5.81
C ILE A 121 1.07 -6.70 4.49
N GLY A 122 1.01 -5.41 4.44
CA GLY A 122 0.66 -4.63 3.27
C GLY A 122 0.71 -3.15 3.57
N GLY A 123 0.03 -2.37 2.77
CA GLY A 123 0.04 -0.93 2.98
C GLY A 123 -0.92 -0.17 2.11
N VAL A 124 -0.89 1.14 2.34
CA VAL A 124 -1.61 2.15 1.57
C VAL A 124 -0.57 3.06 0.95
N ALA A 125 -0.52 3.10 -0.37
CA ALA A 125 0.36 4.01 -1.10
C ALA A 125 -0.41 5.26 -1.54
N ASN A 126 0.21 6.42 -1.36
CA ASN A 126 -0.38 7.70 -1.70
C ASN A 126 0.55 8.53 -2.58
N VAL A 127 -0.03 9.23 -3.53
CA VAL A 127 0.67 10.26 -4.30
C VAL A 127 -0.30 11.38 -4.66
N VAL A 128 0.15 12.60 -4.50
CA VAL A 128 -0.56 13.79 -5.00
C VAL A 128 0.04 14.12 -6.36
N CYS A 129 -0.77 14.18 -7.38
CA CYS A 129 -0.30 14.42 -8.74
C CYS A 129 -1.26 15.30 -9.55
N HIS A 130 -0.74 15.85 -10.62
CA HIS A 130 -1.55 16.52 -11.63
C HIS A 130 -2.24 15.48 -12.53
N GLU A 131 -3.44 15.76 -13.00
CA GLU A 131 -4.21 14.83 -13.83
C GLU A 131 -3.50 14.42 -15.15
N SER A 132 -2.50 15.19 -15.59
CA SER A 132 -1.67 14.85 -16.75
C SER A 132 -0.60 13.79 -16.47
N GLU A 133 -0.33 13.46 -15.20
CA GLU A 133 0.74 12.55 -14.82
C GLU A 133 0.32 11.07 -14.85
N TYR A 134 -0.97 10.77 -14.92
CA TYR A 134 -1.45 9.40 -14.96
C TYR A 134 -2.25 9.09 -16.22
N VAL A 135 -2.27 7.83 -16.58
CA VAL A 135 -2.98 7.33 -17.76
C VAL A 135 -4.44 7.10 -17.41
N LYS A 136 -5.33 7.74 -18.15
CA LYS A 136 -6.77 7.46 -18.08
C LYS A 136 -7.07 6.26 -18.96
N VAL A 137 -7.63 5.22 -18.37
CA VAL A 137 -8.14 4.07 -19.15
C VAL A 137 -9.49 4.49 -19.72
N ASN A 138 -9.58 4.46 -21.05
CA ASN A 138 -10.83 4.76 -21.77
C ASN A 138 -11.73 3.52 -21.81
#